data_f28a01fc73dcccc876fd1a11de302b16
#
_entry.id   f28a01fc73dcccc876fd1a11de302b16
#
_cell.length_a   1.000
_cell.length_b   1.000
_cell.length_c   1.000
_cell.angle_alpha   90.00
_cell.angle_beta   90.00
_cell.angle_gamma   90.00
#
_symmetry.space_group_name_H-M   'P 1'
#
loop_
_entity.id
_entity.type
_entity.pdbx_description
1 polymer ?
#
loop_
_entity_poly.entity_id
_entity_poly.type
_entity_poly.pdbx_seq_one_letter_code
_entity_poly.pdbx_strand_id
1 'polypeptide(L)'
;TAFSFAHNDTAALTNKLQKAKGEKFIVIESVYSMDGDCCPLKEIVSIAKTFNAAIILDEAHATGVIGNKGQGLAQHLALQNDIFARVHTFGQAIGNNGAVVMGDEVLRQYLINFCKPFIYTTAPNYLQVLAVKKAYTLLAGQHESIATLNKNIQHFTFLISRFKHIQMLPSGSAIFSIIIPGNDSVKLAAKYIQNAGYDVRPVLSPTVPEGKERLRICLHSFNTELEIERFVKLLEQ
;
A
#
# COMPACT_ATOMS: atom_id res chain seq x y z
N THR A 1 -18.58 12.15 12.58
CA THR A 1 -17.66 11.69 13.63
C THR A 1 -16.79 10.58 13.03
N ALA A 2 -15.46 10.62 13.25
CA ALA A 2 -14.53 9.58 12.82
C ALA A 2 -14.16 8.67 14.01
N PHE A 3 -14.03 7.38 13.74
CA PHE A 3 -13.60 6.36 14.70
C PHE A 3 -12.50 5.50 14.09
N SER A 4 -11.47 5.21 14.86
CA SER A 4 -10.48 4.19 14.48
C SER A 4 -10.90 2.82 14.95
N PHE A 5 -10.46 1.78 14.24
CA PHE A 5 -10.52 0.38 14.67
C PHE A 5 -9.12 -0.23 14.59
N ALA A 6 -8.89 -1.35 15.25
CA ALA A 6 -7.59 -2.00 15.28
C ALA A 6 -7.20 -2.50 13.87
N HIS A 7 -5.90 -2.46 13.57
CA HIS A 7 -5.34 -2.78 12.26
C HIS A 7 -5.78 -4.18 11.80
N ASN A 8 -6.41 -4.25 10.62
CA ASN A 8 -6.95 -5.46 10.00
C ASN A 8 -7.90 -6.30 10.87
N ASP A 9 -8.42 -5.73 11.97
CA ASP A 9 -9.35 -6.41 12.88
C ASP A 9 -10.80 -6.22 12.43
N THR A 10 -11.34 -7.20 11.73
CA THR A 10 -12.73 -7.21 11.22
C THR A 10 -13.77 -7.29 12.33
N ALA A 11 -13.43 -7.86 13.49
CA ALA A 11 -14.31 -7.89 14.66
C ALA A 11 -14.42 -6.49 15.30
N ALA A 12 -13.28 -5.80 15.44
CA ALA A 12 -13.28 -4.41 15.92
C ALA A 12 -14.04 -3.49 14.97
N LEU A 13 -13.88 -3.67 13.63
CA LEU A 13 -14.67 -2.94 12.62
C LEU A 13 -16.17 -3.19 12.80
N THR A 14 -16.59 -4.46 12.90
CA THR A 14 -17.99 -4.85 13.10
C THR A 14 -18.59 -4.21 14.36
N ASN A 15 -17.87 -4.24 15.49
CA ASN A 15 -18.29 -3.62 16.73
C ASN A 15 -18.47 -2.08 16.61
N LYS A 16 -17.65 -1.42 15.79
CA LYS A 16 -17.79 0.03 15.53
C LYS A 16 -19.03 0.30 14.67
N LEU A 17 -19.23 -0.47 13.60
CA LEU A 17 -20.35 -0.31 12.69
C LEU A 17 -21.71 -0.57 13.36
N GLN A 18 -21.80 -1.53 14.29
CA GLN A 18 -23.00 -1.78 15.10
C GLN A 18 -23.44 -0.56 15.90
N LYS A 19 -22.49 0.24 16.37
CA LYS A 19 -22.75 1.44 17.20
C LYS A 19 -22.90 2.70 16.36
N ALA A 20 -22.49 2.70 15.11
CA ALA A 20 -22.54 3.84 14.21
C ALA A 20 -23.99 4.10 13.75
N LYS A 21 -24.39 5.39 13.74
CA LYS A 21 -25.70 5.84 13.24
C LYS A 21 -25.52 6.65 11.95
N GLY A 22 -26.55 6.66 11.10
CA GLY A 22 -26.57 7.40 9.85
C GLY A 22 -25.71 6.71 8.76
N GLU A 23 -25.27 7.47 7.78
CA GLU A 23 -24.39 6.99 6.71
C GLU A 23 -23.04 6.61 7.25
N LYS A 24 -22.50 5.49 6.73
CA LYS A 24 -21.25 4.90 7.20
C LYS A 24 -20.27 4.80 6.06
N PHE A 25 -19.04 5.26 6.29
CA PHE A 25 -17.92 5.10 5.39
C PHE A 25 -16.81 4.34 6.10
N ILE A 26 -16.28 3.30 5.42
CA ILE A 26 -15.10 2.54 5.85
C ILE A 26 -13.95 3.02 4.98
N VAL A 27 -12.91 3.60 5.59
CA VAL A 27 -11.72 4.10 4.89
C VAL A 27 -10.55 3.19 5.24
N ILE A 28 -9.96 2.55 4.24
CA ILE A 28 -8.88 1.57 4.39
C ILE A 28 -7.86 1.67 3.26
N GLU A 29 -6.65 1.17 3.50
CA GLU A 29 -5.65 0.93 2.46
C GLU A 29 -5.73 -0.54 2.00
N SER A 30 -5.57 -0.80 0.72
CA SER A 30 -5.48 -2.17 0.18
C SER A 30 -4.18 -2.86 0.57
N VAL A 31 -3.08 -2.09 0.57
CA VAL A 31 -1.77 -2.44 1.09
C VAL A 31 -1.35 -1.33 2.04
N TYR A 32 -1.10 -1.67 3.28
CA TYR A 32 -0.72 -0.67 4.29
C TYR A 32 0.71 -0.20 4.12
N SER A 33 0.87 1.10 4.02
CA SER A 33 2.14 1.75 3.65
C SER A 33 3.29 1.50 4.62
N MET A 34 2.99 1.33 5.92
CA MET A 34 4.00 1.15 6.97
C MET A 34 4.30 -0.31 7.27
N ASP A 35 3.38 -1.22 7.02
CA ASP A 35 3.49 -2.63 7.38
C ASP A 35 3.73 -3.53 6.16
N GLY A 36 3.14 -3.18 5.01
CA GLY A 36 3.24 -3.95 3.77
C GLY A 36 2.22 -5.07 3.64
N ASP A 37 1.38 -5.27 4.66
CA ASP A 37 0.32 -6.27 4.63
C ASP A 37 -0.92 -5.78 3.86
N CYS A 38 -1.72 -6.71 3.40
CA CYS A 38 -2.97 -6.43 2.70
C CYS A 38 -4.15 -6.40 3.67
N CYS A 39 -5.13 -5.54 3.39
CA CYS A 39 -6.38 -5.60 4.12
C CYS A 39 -7.18 -6.87 3.75
N PRO A 40 -7.97 -7.43 4.68
CA PRO A 40 -8.87 -8.55 4.41
C PRO A 40 -10.11 -8.09 3.63
N LEU A 41 -9.90 -7.61 2.38
CA LEU A 41 -10.89 -6.87 1.60
C LEU A 41 -12.19 -7.65 1.37
N LYS A 42 -12.11 -8.97 1.16
CA LYS A 42 -13.32 -9.81 0.98
C LYS A 42 -14.23 -9.78 2.20
N GLU A 43 -13.65 -9.90 3.38
CA GLU A 43 -14.37 -9.85 4.64
C GLU A 43 -14.94 -8.46 4.91
N ILE A 44 -14.14 -7.42 4.67
CA ILE A 44 -14.58 -6.03 4.83
C ILE A 44 -15.73 -5.70 3.90
N VAL A 45 -15.71 -6.16 2.64
CA VAL A 45 -16.84 -6.00 1.70
C VAL A 45 -18.10 -6.71 2.21
N SER A 46 -17.97 -7.92 2.75
CA SER A 46 -19.11 -8.65 3.34
C SER A 46 -19.72 -7.87 4.52
N ILE A 47 -18.86 -7.38 5.41
CA ILE A 47 -19.28 -6.55 6.56
C ILE A 47 -19.93 -5.26 6.09
N ALA A 48 -19.33 -4.56 5.13
CA ALA A 48 -19.86 -3.32 4.58
C ALA A 48 -21.28 -3.50 4.02
N LYS A 49 -21.52 -4.59 3.27
CA LYS A 49 -22.87 -4.94 2.78
C LYS A 49 -23.85 -5.17 3.92
N THR A 50 -23.45 -5.88 4.96
CA THR A 50 -24.31 -6.17 6.13
C THR A 50 -24.73 -4.89 6.86
N PHE A 51 -23.87 -3.90 6.94
CA PHE A 51 -24.14 -2.64 7.66
C PHE A 51 -24.52 -1.47 6.76
N ASN A 52 -24.74 -1.71 5.46
CA ASN A 52 -24.97 -0.68 4.44
C ASN A 52 -23.93 0.46 4.55
N ALA A 53 -22.67 0.08 4.55
CA ALA A 53 -21.55 1.01 4.64
C ALA A 53 -20.84 1.11 3.28
N ALA A 54 -20.44 2.32 2.89
CA ALA A 54 -19.65 2.56 1.69
C ALA A 54 -18.15 2.39 1.98
N ILE A 55 -17.40 1.77 1.07
CA ILE A 55 -15.95 1.59 1.21
C ILE A 55 -15.22 2.61 0.36
N ILE A 56 -14.30 3.35 0.98
CA ILE A 56 -13.28 4.17 0.32
C ILE A 56 -11.95 3.42 0.46
N LEU A 57 -11.39 2.96 -0.65
CA LEU A 57 -10.20 2.14 -0.70
C LEU A 57 -9.01 2.89 -1.32
N ASP A 58 -7.95 3.07 -0.55
CA ASP A 58 -6.67 3.56 -1.07
C ASP A 58 -5.88 2.38 -1.66
N GLU A 59 -5.55 2.47 -2.95
CA GLU A 59 -4.78 1.47 -3.71
C GLU A 59 -3.37 1.96 -4.05
N ALA A 60 -2.87 3.00 -3.37
CA ALA A 60 -1.58 3.61 -3.68
C ALA A 60 -0.44 2.58 -3.76
N HIS A 61 -0.38 1.66 -2.81
CA HIS A 61 0.68 0.64 -2.72
C HIS A 61 0.31 -0.70 -3.38
N ALA A 62 -0.92 -0.88 -3.85
CA ALA A 62 -1.34 -2.04 -4.62
C ALA A 62 -1.20 -1.83 -6.14
N THR A 63 -1.36 -0.57 -6.60
CA THR A 63 -1.20 -0.20 -8.01
C THR A 63 0.21 -0.52 -8.50
N GLY A 64 0.33 -1.25 -9.59
CA GLY A 64 1.60 -1.71 -10.16
C GLY A 64 2.22 -2.93 -9.46
N VAL A 65 1.62 -3.42 -8.36
CA VAL A 65 2.14 -4.53 -7.56
C VAL A 65 1.18 -5.73 -7.58
N ILE A 66 -0.12 -5.50 -7.31
CA ILE A 66 -1.11 -6.55 -7.18
C ILE A 66 -1.93 -6.70 -8.46
N GLY A 67 -2.12 -7.96 -8.87
CA GLY A 67 -2.84 -8.35 -10.08
C GLY A 67 -1.93 -8.48 -11.29
N ASN A 68 -2.36 -9.26 -12.29
CA ASN A 68 -1.56 -9.60 -13.48
C ASN A 68 -1.16 -8.40 -14.35
N LYS A 69 -1.89 -7.29 -14.22
CA LYS A 69 -1.62 -6.01 -14.91
C LYS A 69 -1.31 -4.89 -13.91
N GLY A 70 -1.05 -5.21 -12.64
CA GLY A 70 -0.86 -4.20 -11.60
C GLY A 70 -2.09 -3.34 -11.33
N GLN A 71 -3.28 -3.88 -11.52
CA GLN A 71 -4.53 -3.14 -11.44
C GLN A 71 -5.04 -2.90 -10.02
N GLY A 72 -4.34 -3.37 -9.00
CA GLY A 72 -4.69 -3.23 -7.59
C GLY A 72 -5.52 -4.38 -7.03
N LEU A 73 -5.73 -4.36 -5.70
CA LEU A 73 -6.33 -5.46 -4.95
C LEU A 73 -7.81 -5.65 -5.25
N ALA A 74 -8.58 -4.54 -5.31
CA ALA A 74 -10.02 -4.64 -5.57
C ALA A 74 -10.30 -5.32 -6.90
N GLN A 75 -9.58 -4.96 -7.95
CA GLN A 75 -9.79 -5.56 -9.26
C GLN A 75 -9.19 -6.97 -9.36
N HIS A 76 -8.09 -7.24 -8.67
CA HIS A 76 -7.52 -8.59 -8.58
C HIS A 76 -8.51 -9.58 -7.94
N LEU A 77 -9.29 -9.14 -6.95
CA LEU A 77 -10.30 -9.93 -6.27
C LEU A 77 -11.70 -9.88 -6.92
N ALA A 78 -11.85 -9.17 -8.05
CA ALA A 78 -13.12 -8.90 -8.72
C ALA A 78 -14.17 -8.20 -7.83
N LEU A 79 -13.72 -7.34 -6.92
CA LEU A 79 -14.53 -6.59 -5.95
C LEU A 79 -14.67 -5.10 -6.32
N GLN A 80 -14.20 -4.66 -7.48
CA GLN A 80 -14.17 -3.26 -7.88
C GLN A 80 -15.56 -2.59 -7.91
N ASN A 81 -16.62 -3.36 -8.13
CA ASN A 81 -17.99 -2.87 -8.16
C ASN A 81 -18.64 -2.78 -6.76
N ASP A 82 -17.99 -3.35 -5.74
CA ASP A 82 -18.43 -3.30 -4.35
C ASP A 82 -17.77 -2.13 -3.59
N ILE A 83 -16.87 -1.38 -4.23
CA ILE A 83 -16.12 -0.28 -3.64
C ILE A 83 -16.71 1.05 -4.13
N PHE A 84 -17.16 1.88 -3.17
CA PHE A 84 -17.76 3.18 -3.47
C PHE A 84 -16.77 4.14 -4.14
N ALA A 85 -15.55 4.23 -3.61
CA ALA A 85 -14.48 5.05 -4.18
C ALA A 85 -13.13 4.35 -4.05
N ARG A 86 -12.34 4.31 -5.12
CA ARG A 86 -10.95 3.86 -5.13
C ARG A 86 -10.03 5.03 -5.43
N VAL A 87 -8.92 5.09 -4.70
CA VAL A 87 -7.88 6.10 -4.90
C VAL A 87 -6.62 5.42 -5.40
N HIS A 88 -6.13 5.84 -6.57
CA HIS A 88 -4.81 5.46 -7.07
C HIS A 88 -3.91 6.69 -7.08
N THR A 89 -2.80 6.64 -6.37
CA THR A 89 -1.80 7.70 -6.42
C THR A 89 -0.78 7.42 -7.52
N PHE A 90 -0.20 8.48 -8.07
CA PHE A 90 0.75 8.35 -9.20
C PHE A 90 2.21 8.43 -8.75
N GLY A 91 2.45 8.69 -7.45
CA GLY A 91 3.80 8.87 -6.91
C GLY A 91 4.62 7.59 -6.72
N GLN A 92 3.96 6.43 -6.69
CA GLN A 92 4.62 5.13 -6.52
C GLN A 92 4.93 4.48 -7.88
N ALA A 93 4.31 3.37 -8.19
CA ALA A 93 4.61 2.59 -9.41
C ALA A 93 4.37 3.34 -10.73
N ILE A 94 3.48 4.32 -10.74
CA ILE A 94 3.20 5.13 -11.94
C ILE A 94 4.30 6.16 -12.20
N GLY A 95 5.13 6.51 -11.19
CA GLY A 95 6.29 7.39 -11.34
C GLY A 95 5.93 8.82 -11.76
N ASN A 96 4.79 9.34 -11.30
CA ASN A 96 4.28 10.65 -11.66
C ASN A 96 3.65 11.35 -10.44
N ASN A 97 3.15 12.58 -10.61
CA ASN A 97 2.51 13.34 -9.54
C ASN A 97 0.97 13.26 -9.63
N GLY A 98 0.31 13.39 -8.47
CA GLY A 98 -1.15 13.44 -8.36
C GLY A 98 -1.77 12.09 -8.03
N ALA A 99 -3.08 12.05 -8.18
CA ALA A 99 -3.90 10.88 -7.91
C ALA A 99 -5.18 10.91 -8.75
N VAL A 100 -5.86 9.77 -8.81
CA VAL A 100 -7.20 9.66 -9.39
C VAL A 100 -8.14 9.01 -8.37
N VAL A 101 -9.35 9.57 -8.27
CA VAL A 101 -10.47 8.95 -7.58
C VAL A 101 -11.36 8.29 -8.63
N MET A 102 -11.62 7.01 -8.46
CA MET A 102 -12.47 6.20 -9.33
C MET A 102 -13.71 5.74 -8.58
N GLY A 103 -14.85 5.82 -9.21
CA GLY A 103 -16.15 5.40 -8.71
C GLY A 103 -17.19 5.49 -9.81
N ASP A 104 -18.45 5.48 -9.44
CA ASP A 104 -19.54 5.62 -10.39
C ASP A 104 -19.70 7.07 -10.92
N GLU A 105 -20.53 7.25 -11.93
CA GLU A 105 -20.76 8.58 -12.53
C GLU A 105 -21.40 9.55 -11.54
N VAL A 106 -22.20 9.09 -10.60
CA VAL A 106 -22.84 9.96 -9.59
C VAL A 106 -21.78 10.53 -8.65
N LEU A 107 -20.82 9.71 -8.20
CA LEU A 107 -19.69 10.17 -7.41
C LEU A 107 -18.85 11.19 -8.19
N ARG A 108 -18.56 10.91 -9.46
CA ARG A 108 -17.81 11.83 -10.32
C ARG A 108 -18.49 13.18 -10.42
N GLN A 109 -19.79 13.22 -10.70
CA GLN A 109 -20.57 14.46 -10.78
C GLN A 109 -20.61 15.18 -9.44
N TYR A 110 -20.74 14.45 -8.33
CA TYR A 110 -20.69 15.04 -7.00
C TYR A 110 -19.34 15.71 -6.72
N LEU A 111 -18.24 15.05 -7.02
CA LEU A 111 -16.91 15.61 -6.79
C LEU A 111 -16.64 16.86 -7.64
N ILE A 112 -17.07 16.87 -8.91
CA ILE A 112 -16.93 18.04 -9.80
C ILE A 112 -17.68 19.25 -9.25
N ASN A 113 -18.85 19.04 -8.63
CA ASN A 113 -19.72 20.14 -8.19
C ASN A 113 -19.50 20.57 -6.74
N PHE A 114 -19.02 19.69 -5.85
CA PHE A 114 -19.00 19.92 -4.41
C PHE A 114 -17.63 19.70 -3.75
N CYS A 115 -16.67 19.05 -4.39
CA CYS A 115 -15.36 18.82 -3.80
C CYS A 115 -14.48 20.08 -3.89
N LYS A 116 -14.51 20.91 -2.83
CA LYS A 116 -13.75 22.16 -2.78
C LYS A 116 -12.27 22.01 -3.11
N PRO A 117 -11.52 21.01 -2.59
CA PRO A 117 -10.12 20.82 -2.97
C PRO A 117 -9.92 20.52 -4.46
N PHE A 118 -10.90 19.92 -5.13
CA PHE A 118 -10.86 19.67 -6.56
C PHE A 118 -11.24 20.92 -7.38
N ILE A 119 -12.28 21.63 -6.97
CA ILE A 119 -12.81 22.80 -7.71
C ILE A 119 -11.83 23.98 -7.68
N TYR A 120 -11.19 24.22 -6.52
CA TYR A 120 -10.34 25.39 -6.29
C TYR A 120 -8.84 25.09 -6.45
N THR A 121 -8.47 24.00 -7.12
CA THR A 121 -7.08 23.69 -7.43
C THR A 121 -6.78 23.97 -8.90
N THR A 122 -5.52 24.26 -9.20
CA THR A 122 -5.06 24.39 -10.59
C THR A 122 -5.06 23.00 -11.24
N ALA A 123 -5.58 22.91 -12.45
CA ALA A 123 -5.58 21.67 -13.22
C ALA A 123 -4.15 21.17 -13.47
N PRO A 124 -3.94 19.84 -13.51
CA PRO A 124 -2.64 19.27 -13.83
C PRO A 124 -2.19 19.69 -15.24
N ASN A 125 -0.89 19.81 -15.43
CA ASN A 125 -0.31 20.11 -16.74
C ASN A 125 -0.68 19.01 -17.75
N TYR A 126 -0.95 19.42 -19.00
CA TYR A 126 -1.31 18.48 -20.07
C TYR A 126 -0.27 17.37 -20.30
N LEU A 127 1.03 17.71 -20.26
CA LEU A 127 2.11 16.71 -20.37
C LEU A 127 2.09 15.71 -19.22
N GLN A 128 1.74 16.13 -18.01
CA GLN A 128 1.58 15.25 -16.86
C GLN A 128 0.44 14.25 -17.09
N VAL A 129 -0.70 14.70 -17.59
CA VAL A 129 -1.84 13.83 -17.92
C VAL A 129 -1.46 12.82 -19.00
N LEU A 130 -0.73 13.24 -20.03
CA LEU A 130 -0.21 12.34 -21.07
C LEU A 130 0.78 11.33 -20.50
N ALA A 131 1.68 11.75 -19.61
CA ALA A 131 2.65 10.87 -18.96
C ALA A 131 1.95 9.81 -18.12
N VAL A 132 0.94 10.18 -17.32
CA VAL A 132 0.11 9.23 -16.55
C VAL A 132 -0.60 8.25 -17.49
N LYS A 133 -1.26 8.74 -18.55
CA LYS A 133 -1.90 7.88 -19.56
C LYS A 133 -0.92 6.88 -20.16
N LYS A 134 0.29 7.34 -20.53
CA LYS A 134 1.33 6.47 -21.08
C LYS A 134 1.82 5.45 -20.08
N ALA A 135 2.00 5.85 -18.81
CA ALA A 135 2.41 4.94 -17.73
C ALA A 135 1.40 3.81 -17.52
N TYR A 136 0.09 4.10 -17.47
CA TYR A 136 -0.94 3.06 -17.40
C TYR A 136 -0.97 2.15 -18.64
N THR A 137 -0.75 2.72 -19.84
CA THR A 137 -0.65 1.92 -21.07
C THR A 137 0.53 0.96 -21.02
N LEU A 138 1.68 1.42 -20.51
CA LEU A 138 2.87 0.59 -20.33
C LEU A 138 2.64 -0.47 -19.26
N LEU A 139 2.11 -0.09 -18.10
CA LEU A 139 1.82 -1.01 -17.00
C LEU A 139 0.92 -2.17 -17.44
N ALA A 140 -0.09 -1.89 -18.26
CA ALA A 140 -0.99 -2.92 -18.76
C ALA A 140 -0.29 -4.02 -19.59
N GLY A 141 0.89 -3.73 -20.17
CA GLY A 141 1.74 -4.65 -20.92
C GLY A 141 2.92 -5.22 -20.13
N GLN A 142 3.15 -4.80 -18.89
CA GLN A 142 4.35 -5.13 -18.08
C GLN A 142 4.21 -6.44 -17.28
N HIS A 143 3.63 -7.49 -17.87
CA HIS A 143 3.42 -8.77 -17.21
C HIS A 143 4.73 -9.39 -16.68
N GLU A 144 5.84 -9.28 -17.45
CA GLU A 144 7.13 -9.81 -17.04
C GLU A 144 7.71 -9.08 -15.83
N SER A 145 7.61 -7.75 -15.79
CA SER A 145 8.09 -6.96 -14.65
C SER A 145 7.31 -7.29 -13.38
N ILE A 146 5.99 -7.47 -13.47
CA ILE A 146 5.15 -7.87 -12.34
C ILE A 146 5.50 -9.29 -11.90
N ALA A 147 5.70 -10.22 -12.83
CA ALA A 147 6.12 -11.59 -12.53
C ALA A 147 7.50 -11.61 -11.84
N THR A 148 8.45 -10.83 -12.33
CA THR A 148 9.77 -10.67 -11.72
C THR A 148 9.69 -10.08 -10.31
N LEU A 149 8.87 -9.05 -10.10
CA LEU A 149 8.65 -8.49 -8.77
C LEU A 149 8.10 -9.56 -7.81
N ASN A 150 7.10 -10.34 -8.24
CA ASN A 150 6.54 -11.42 -7.41
C ASN A 150 7.59 -12.49 -7.08
N LYS A 151 8.46 -12.84 -8.04
CA LYS A 151 9.58 -13.75 -7.80
C LYS A 151 10.54 -13.19 -6.75
N ASN A 152 10.91 -11.92 -6.86
CA ASN A 152 11.76 -11.24 -5.89
C ASN A 152 11.11 -11.20 -4.47
N ILE A 153 9.82 -10.94 -4.38
CA ILE A 153 9.06 -10.99 -3.13
C ILE A 153 9.13 -12.38 -2.48
N GLN A 154 8.89 -13.43 -3.27
CA GLN A 154 8.96 -14.80 -2.78
C GLN A 154 10.37 -15.18 -2.35
N HIS A 155 11.39 -14.81 -3.14
CA HIS A 155 12.80 -15.08 -2.85
C HIS A 155 13.24 -14.39 -1.55
N PHE A 156 12.93 -13.09 -1.38
CA PHE A 156 13.23 -12.36 -0.16
C PHE A 156 12.53 -12.99 1.06
N THR A 157 11.25 -13.29 0.94
CA THR A 157 10.48 -13.93 2.01
C THR A 157 11.09 -15.27 2.42
N PHE A 158 11.49 -16.10 1.44
CA PHE A 158 12.16 -17.37 1.70
C PHE A 158 13.49 -17.18 2.43
N LEU A 159 14.32 -16.24 1.99
CA LEU A 159 15.62 -16.00 2.62
C LEU A 159 15.45 -15.51 4.08
N ILE A 160 14.58 -14.54 4.31
CA ILE A 160 14.35 -13.99 5.68
C ILE A 160 13.74 -15.04 6.61
N SER A 161 12.89 -15.93 6.13
CA SER A 161 12.27 -16.97 6.97
C SER A 161 13.28 -17.91 7.65
N ARG A 162 14.53 -17.94 7.17
CA ARG A 162 15.62 -18.72 7.76
C ARG A 162 16.20 -18.10 9.04
N PHE A 163 15.91 -16.81 9.31
CA PHE A 163 16.46 -16.05 10.42
C PHE A 163 15.39 -15.83 11.50
N LYS A 164 15.34 -16.71 12.48
CA LYS A 164 14.35 -16.68 13.58
C LYS A 164 14.46 -15.45 14.49
N HIS A 165 15.62 -14.79 14.52
CA HIS A 165 15.86 -13.61 15.34
C HIS A 165 15.38 -12.31 14.67
N ILE A 166 15.12 -12.32 13.37
CA ILE A 166 14.60 -11.15 12.63
C ILE A 166 13.08 -11.10 12.80
N GLN A 167 12.61 -10.07 13.48
CA GLN A 167 11.18 -9.82 13.63
C GLN A 167 10.65 -9.06 12.41
N MET A 168 10.23 -9.78 11.37
CA MET A 168 9.58 -9.22 10.20
C MET A 168 8.06 -9.26 10.37
N LEU A 169 7.38 -8.16 10.02
CA LEU A 169 5.93 -8.13 9.95
C LEU A 169 5.43 -8.94 8.74
N PRO A 170 4.25 -9.57 8.83
CA PRO A 170 3.63 -10.18 7.66
C PRO A 170 3.51 -9.18 6.52
N SER A 171 3.85 -9.60 5.30
CA SER A 171 3.71 -8.78 4.11
C SER A 171 2.97 -9.55 3.02
N GLY A 172 2.08 -8.85 2.31
CA GLY A 172 1.39 -9.35 1.12
C GLY A 172 1.76 -8.55 -0.14
N SER A 173 2.82 -7.75 -0.08
CA SER A 173 3.21 -6.81 -1.13
C SER A 173 4.74 -6.73 -1.32
N ALA A 174 5.19 -5.73 -2.07
CA ALA A 174 6.62 -5.43 -2.25
C ALA A 174 7.23 -4.67 -1.05
N ILE A 175 6.45 -4.33 -0.03
CA ILE A 175 6.88 -3.60 1.17
C ILE A 175 7.10 -4.60 2.29
N PHE A 176 8.27 -4.54 2.93
CA PHE A 176 8.62 -5.35 4.09
C PHE A 176 9.06 -4.46 5.24
N SER A 177 8.68 -4.83 6.44
CA SER A 177 9.02 -4.09 7.66
C SER A 177 9.68 -5.01 8.68
N ILE A 178 10.91 -4.68 9.05
CA ILE A 178 11.70 -5.38 10.07
C ILE A 178 11.72 -4.51 11.32
N ILE A 179 11.18 -5.02 12.42
CA ILE A 179 11.12 -4.31 13.70
C ILE A 179 12.51 -4.23 14.32
N ILE A 180 12.93 -3.01 14.62
CA ILE A 180 14.15 -2.68 15.36
C ILE A 180 13.77 -1.60 16.37
N PRO A 181 13.44 -1.96 17.63
CA PRO A 181 12.96 -1.00 18.61
C PRO A 181 13.99 0.09 18.95
N GLY A 182 13.49 1.31 19.06
CA GLY A 182 14.29 2.49 19.43
C GLY A 182 14.74 3.30 18.21
N ASN A 183 14.42 4.60 18.23
CA ASN A 183 14.74 5.53 17.14
C ASN A 183 16.23 5.53 16.76
N ASP A 184 17.13 5.46 17.74
CA ASP A 184 18.57 5.50 17.48
C ASP A 184 19.06 4.15 16.92
N SER A 185 18.57 3.02 17.44
CA SER A 185 18.92 1.68 16.97
C SER A 185 18.54 1.50 15.50
N VAL A 186 17.30 1.85 15.13
CA VAL A 186 16.84 1.70 13.75
C VAL A 186 17.56 2.66 12.79
N LYS A 187 17.94 3.87 13.23
CA LYS A 187 18.78 4.80 12.44
C LYS A 187 20.17 4.24 12.19
N LEU A 188 20.79 3.64 13.22
CA LEU A 188 22.11 3.02 13.09
C LEU A 188 22.07 1.84 12.12
N ALA A 189 21.08 0.96 12.25
CA ALA A 189 20.88 -0.15 11.32
C ALA A 189 20.65 0.34 9.87
N ALA A 190 19.81 1.36 9.69
CA ALA A 190 19.59 1.96 8.37
C ALA A 190 20.89 2.51 7.78
N LYS A 191 21.66 3.25 8.57
CA LYS A 191 22.94 3.82 8.13
C LYS A 191 23.98 2.76 7.77
N TYR A 192 24.05 1.68 8.52
CA TYR A 192 24.92 0.54 8.21
C TYR A 192 24.60 -0.05 6.83
N ILE A 193 23.33 -0.31 6.55
CA ILE A 193 22.86 -0.85 5.29
C ILE A 193 23.02 0.16 4.14
N GLN A 194 22.75 1.45 4.39
CA GLN A 194 22.95 2.53 3.42
C GLN A 194 24.43 2.66 3.02
N ASN A 195 25.36 2.51 3.96
CA ASN A 195 26.81 2.52 3.69
C ASN A 195 27.23 1.33 2.79
N ALA A 196 26.47 0.23 2.78
CA ALA A 196 26.67 -0.91 1.89
C ALA A 196 26.01 -0.71 0.51
N GLY A 197 25.41 0.47 0.23
CA GLY A 197 24.84 0.85 -1.07
C GLY A 197 23.36 0.57 -1.24
N TYR A 198 22.62 0.26 -0.17
CA TYR A 198 21.18 -0.02 -0.24
C TYR A 198 20.36 1.15 0.31
N ASP A 199 19.35 1.59 -0.45
CA ASP A 199 18.42 2.63 0.02
C ASP A 199 17.30 2.04 0.87
N VAL A 200 17.49 1.98 2.17
CA VAL A 200 16.48 1.62 3.16
C VAL A 200 16.13 2.81 4.04
N ARG A 201 14.89 2.86 4.51
CA ARG A 201 14.42 3.98 5.33
C ARG A 201 14.01 3.51 6.72
N PRO A 202 14.53 4.15 7.78
CA PRO A 202 14.03 3.93 9.13
C PRO A 202 12.69 4.61 9.29
N VAL A 203 11.70 3.92 9.84
CA VAL A 203 10.43 4.49 10.28
C VAL A 203 10.48 4.62 11.79
N LEU A 204 10.30 5.84 12.26
CA LEU A 204 10.56 6.26 13.64
C LEU A 204 9.26 6.49 14.42
N SER A 205 9.32 6.42 15.73
CA SER A 205 8.32 7.02 16.58
C SER A 205 8.39 8.56 16.45
N PRO A 206 7.24 9.29 16.37
CA PRO A 206 5.85 8.84 16.58
C PRO A 206 5.10 8.39 15.31
N THR A 207 5.75 8.27 14.14
CA THR A 207 5.09 7.75 12.93
C THR A 207 4.56 6.33 13.15
N VAL A 208 5.30 5.54 13.92
CA VAL A 208 4.89 4.24 14.45
C VAL A 208 4.94 4.28 15.98
N PRO A 209 4.21 3.42 16.70
CA PRO A 209 4.28 3.37 18.15
C PRO A 209 5.71 3.09 18.64
N GLU A 210 6.04 3.64 19.82
CA GLU A 210 7.32 3.38 20.49
C GLU A 210 7.51 1.87 20.69
N GLY A 211 8.73 1.38 20.44
CA GLY A 211 9.07 -0.05 20.43
C GLY A 211 8.62 -0.79 19.17
N LYS A 212 8.05 -0.09 18.18
CA LYS A 212 7.64 -0.63 16.88
C LYS A 212 8.34 0.08 15.71
N GLU A 213 9.43 0.77 16.01
CA GLU A 213 10.31 1.34 14.99
C GLU A 213 10.83 0.23 14.09
N ARG A 214 11.06 0.55 12.81
CA ARG A 214 11.34 -0.48 11.81
C ARG A 214 12.19 0.03 10.66
N LEU A 215 12.89 -0.89 10.01
CA LEU A 215 13.40 -0.69 8.67
C LEU A 215 12.28 -1.01 7.68
N ARG A 216 11.97 -0.06 6.80
CA ARG A 216 11.05 -0.25 5.68
C ARG A 216 11.83 -0.52 4.41
N ILE A 217 11.61 -1.68 3.83
CA ILE A 217 12.26 -2.20 2.63
C ILE A 217 11.23 -2.26 1.52
N CYS A 218 11.58 -1.76 0.34
CA CYS A 218 10.73 -1.87 -0.85
C CYS A 218 11.49 -2.65 -1.91
N LEU A 219 10.92 -3.76 -2.38
CA LEU A 219 11.46 -4.51 -3.49
C LEU A 219 10.91 -3.98 -4.82
N HIS A 220 11.74 -4.08 -5.85
CA HIS A 220 11.43 -3.67 -7.21
C HIS A 220 11.71 -4.80 -8.19
N SER A 221 11.10 -4.73 -9.37
CA SER A 221 11.34 -5.71 -10.44
C SER A 221 12.77 -5.68 -10.97
N PHE A 222 13.48 -4.56 -10.82
CA PHE A 222 14.87 -4.43 -11.26
C PHE A 222 15.90 -4.97 -10.25
N ASN A 223 15.49 -5.31 -9.02
CA ASN A 223 16.40 -5.94 -8.07
C ASN A 223 16.78 -7.35 -8.56
N THR A 224 18.08 -7.64 -8.54
CA THR A 224 18.61 -8.97 -8.87
C THR A 224 18.56 -9.90 -7.65
N GLU A 225 18.51 -11.20 -7.88
CA GLU A 225 18.58 -12.20 -6.81
C GLU A 225 19.85 -12.02 -5.96
N LEU A 226 20.98 -11.73 -6.60
CA LEU A 226 22.26 -11.51 -5.90
C LEU A 226 22.22 -10.27 -4.98
N GLU A 227 21.57 -9.18 -5.42
CA GLU A 227 21.39 -8.00 -4.56
C GLU A 227 20.53 -8.33 -3.36
N ILE A 228 19.44 -9.06 -3.54
CA ILE A 228 18.55 -9.50 -2.47
C ILE A 228 19.30 -10.38 -1.46
N GLU A 229 20.07 -11.36 -1.94
CA GLU A 229 20.89 -12.24 -1.09
C GLU A 229 21.94 -11.46 -0.29
N ARG A 230 22.63 -10.51 -0.92
CA ARG A 230 23.62 -9.64 -0.26
C ARG A 230 22.95 -8.75 0.80
N PHE A 231 21.79 -8.19 0.46
CA PHE A 231 21.02 -7.39 1.40
C PHE A 231 20.61 -8.21 2.63
N VAL A 232 20.09 -9.41 2.45
CA VAL A 232 19.68 -10.29 3.56
C VAL A 232 20.87 -10.64 4.46
N LYS A 233 22.06 -10.84 3.91
CA LYS A 233 23.30 -11.08 4.70
C LYS A 233 23.67 -9.87 5.58
N LEU A 234 23.34 -8.63 5.19
CA LEU A 234 23.57 -7.46 6.05
C LEU A 234 22.62 -7.40 7.23
N LEU A 235 21.43 -8.02 7.11
CA LEU A 235 20.45 -8.10 8.20
C LEU A 235 20.82 -9.15 9.25
N GLU A 236 21.77 -10.03 9.00
CA GLU A 236 22.26 -11.06 9.94
C GLU A 236 23.18 -10.47 11.01
N GLN A 237 23.78 -9.31 10.78
CA GLN A 237 24.77 -8.65 11.64
C GLN A 237 24.12 -7.66 12.60
#